data_392dc634d76def44672133afaebf6a60
#
_entry.id   392dc634d76def44672133afaebf6a60
#
_cell.length_a   1.000
_cell.length_b   1.000
_cell.length_c   1.000
_cell.angle_alpha   90.00
_cell.angle_beta   90.00
_cell.angle_gamma   90.00
#
_symmetry.space_group_name_H-M   'P 1'
#
loop_
_entity.id
_entity.type
_entity.pdbx_description
1 polymer ?
#
loop_
_entity_poly.entity_id
_entity_poly.type
_entity_poly.pdbx_seq_one_letter_code
_entity_poly.pdbx_strand_id
1 'polypeptide(L)'
;MATGHYALIEYDEVSGRYLLKKALDDSKDQSYVLYMLTQDQLSHIQFPLGGKMKKEAREIAEQLGFCNARKHDSQDICFVPNGDYVKFMEQYTGKHYPAGAFLDLEGPDGRQTLRGCPLHLGAKKRTWSCHG
;
A
#
# COMPACT_ATOMS: atom_id res chain seq x y z
N MET A 1 -9.59 -18.41 7.06
CA MET A 1 -8.94 -17.24 7.69
C MET A 1 -9.57 -15.97 7.13
N ALA A 2 -9.79 -14.93 7.95
CA ALA A 2 -10.28 -13.65 7.47
C ALA A 2 -9.24 -12.55 7.72
N THR A 3 -9.07 -11.63 6.78
CA THR A 3 -8.11 -10.52 6.90
C THR A 3 -8.72 -9.22 6.40
N GLY A 4 -8.17 -8.08 6.86
CA GLY A 4 -8.64 -6.73 6.48
C GLY A 4 -8.11 -6.22 5.13
N HIS A 5 -7.58 -7.07 4.28
CA HIS A 5 -7.14 -6.65 2.94
C HIS A 5 -8.32 -6.25 2.06
N TYR A 6 -8.11 -5.22 1.26
CA TYR A 6 -9.04 -4.80 0.23
C TYR A 6 -8.76 -5.58 -1.06
N ALA A 7 -9.43 -6.70 -1.22
CA ALA A 7 -9.44 -7.55 -2.39
C ALA A 7 -10.73 -8.37 -2.41
N LEU A 8 -11.07 -9.01 -3.52
CA LEU A 8 -12.21 -9.91 -3.65
C LEU A 8 -11.74 -11.29 -4.05
N ILE A 9 -12.45 -12.31 -3.57
CA ILE A 9 -12.32 -13.69 -4.03
C ILE A 9 -13.68 -14.13 -4.57
N GLU A 10 -13.66 -14.73 -5.74
CA GLU A 10 -14.83 -15.31 -6.40
C GLU A 10 -14.50 -16.72 -6.86
N TYR A 11 -15.41 -17.65 -6.66
CA TYR A 11 -15.26 -18.97 -7.23
C TYR A 11 -15.92 -19.00 -8.60
N ASP A 12 -15.13 -19.36 -9.60
CA ASP A 12 -15.61 -19.53 -10.99
C ASP A 12 -15.96 -21.00 -11.23
N GLU A 13 -17.24 -21.28 -11.35
CA GLU A 13 -17.76 -22.64 -11.55
C GLU A 13 -17.32 -23.24 -12.91
N VAL A 14 -17.08 -22.39 -13.92
CA VAL A 14 -16.71 -22.85 -15.25
C VAL A 14 -15.28 -23.42 -15.27
N SER A 15 -14.37 -22.70 -14.63
CA SER A 15 -12.96 -23.14 -14.56
C SER A 15 -12.67 -23.98 -13.31
N GLY A 16 -13.57 -24.03 -12.35
CA GLY A 16 -13.39 -24.68 -11.04
C GLY A 16 -12.31 -24.01 -10.19
N ARG A 17 -12.09 -22.69 -10.35
CA ARG A 17 -10.98 -21.97 -9.71
C ARG A 17 -11.47 -20.78 -8.89
N TYR A 18 -10.70 -20.47 -7.84
CA TYR A 18 -10.83 -19.22 -7.12
C TYR A 18 -10.11 -18.09 -7.84
N LEU A 19 -10.80 -17.00 -8.12
CA LEU A 19 -10.28 -15.82 -8.79
C LEU A 19 -10.00 -14.74 -7.75
N LEU A 20 -8.76 -14.25 -7.71
CA LEU A 20 -8.41 -13.06 -6.94
C LEU A 20 -8.73 -11.83 -7.80
N LYS A 21 -9.64 -11.01 -7.33
CA LYS A 21 -10.11 -9.81 -8.02
C LYS A 21 -9.74 -8.54 -7.24
N LYS A 22 -9.70 -7.42 -7.94
CA LYS A 22 -9.55 -6.10 -7.32
C LYS A 22 -10.69 -5.80 -6.37
N ALA A 23 -10.40 -5.00 -5.34
CA ALA A 23 -11.41 -4.47 -4.44
C ALA A 23 -12.38 -3.52 -5.14
N LEU A 24 -13.56 -3.31 -4.55
CA LEU A 24 -14.52 -2.30 -4.98
C LEU A 24 -13.92 -0.88 -4.92
N ASP A 25 -13.13 -0.58 -3.89
CA ASP A 25 -12.39 0.68 -3.76
C ASP A 25 -11.03 0.57 -4.44
N ASP A 26 -10.96 1.00 -5.70
CA ASP A 26 -9.70 1.00 -6.48
C ASP A 26 -8.57 1.78 -5.81
N SER A 27 -8.90 2.81 -5.01
CA SER A 27 -7.90 3.62 -4.30
C SER A 27 -7.24 2.86 -3.15
N LYS A 28 -7.86 1.78 -2.70
CA LYS A 28 -7.42 0.93 -1.58
C LYS A 28 -7.11 -0.50 -1.99
N ASP A 29 -7.25 -0.82 -3.28
CA ASP A 29 -6.99 -2.17 -3.78
C ASP A 29 -5.61 -2.69 -3.35
N GLN A 30 -5.61 -3.90 -2.81
CA GLN A 30 -4.43 -4.60 -2.32
C GLN A 30 -4.27 -5.98 -2.99
N SER A 31 -5.01 -6.26 -4.05
CA SER A 31 -4.90 -7.54 -4.77
C SER A 31 -3.47 -7.82 -5.25
N TYR A 32 -2.70 -6.76 -5.55
CA TYR A 32 -1.33 -6.86 -6.04
C TYR A 32 -0.34 -7.48 -5.03
N VAL A 33 -0.57 -7.36 -3.71
CA VAL A 33 0.29 -8.00 -2.69
C VAL A 33 -0.11 -9.44 -2.41
N LEU A 34 -1.26 -9.88 -2.91
CA LEU A 34 -1.85 -11.19 -2.66
C LEU A 34 -1.65 -12.17 -3.82
N TYR A 35 -0.91 -11.77 -4.86
CA TYR A 35 -0.71 -12.56 -6.08
C TYR A 35 -0.04 -13.91 -5.86
N MET A 36 0.66 -14.08 -4.74
CA MET A 36 1.35 -15.34 -4.39
C MET A 36 0.42 -16.40 -3.78
N LEU A 37 -0.84 -16.05 -3.50
CA LEU A 37 -1.77 -17.00 -2.89
C LEU A 37 -2.12 -18.14 -3.85
N THR A 38 -1.97 -19.36 -3.38
CA THR A 38 -2.35 -20.57 -4.12
C THR A 38 -3.85 -20.79 -4.14
N GLN A 39 -4.36 -21.68 -5.01
CA GLN A 39 -5.78 -22.03 -5.06
C GLN A 39 -6.30 -22.59 -3.74
N ASP A 40 -5.50 -23.44 -3.09
CA ASP A 40 -5.84 -23.98 -1.77
C ASP A 40 -5.97 -22.84 -0.74
N GLN A 41 -5.03 -21.90 -0.71
CA GLN A 41 -5.08 -20.75 0.19
C GLN A 41 -6.28 -19.84 -0.09
N LEU A 42 -6.56 -19.54 -1.38
CA LEU A 42 -7.70 -18.72 -1.78
C LEU A 42 -9.03 -19.34 -1.35
N SER A 43 -9.15 -20.68 -1.36
CA SER A 43 -10.35 -21.38 -0.91
C SER A 43 -10.63 -21.23 0.59
N HIS A 44 -9.60 -20.91 1.39
CA HIS A 44 -9.68 -20.84 2.86
C HIS A 44 -9.56 -19.42 3.42
N ILE A 45 -9.45 -18.38 2.55
CA ILE A 45 -9.32 -16.98 2.95
C ILE A 45 -10.57 -16.19 2.59
N GLN A 46 -10.90 -15.21 3.44
CA GLN A 46 -11.94 -14.23 3.19
C GLN A 46 -11.40 -12.81 3.36
N PHE A 47 -11.85 -11.91 2.49
CA PHE A 47 -11.55 -10.49 2.53
C PHE A 47 -12.86 -9.68 2.73
N PRO A 48 -13.36 -9.55 3.97
CA PRO A 48 -14.66 -8.92 4.24
C PRO A 48 -14.75 -7.46 3.81
N LEU A 49 -13.60 -6.78 3.68
CA LEU A 49 -13.53 -5.37 3.26
C LEU A 49 -13.44 -5.18 1.75
N GLY A 50 -13.24 -6.25 0.98
CA GLY A 50 -13.06 -6.15 -0.47
C GLY A 50 -14.26 -5.57 -1.22
N GLY A 51 -15.48 -5.87 -0.76
CA GLY A 51 -16.73 -5.36 -1.32
C GLY A 51 -17.22 -4.04 -0.71
N LYS A 52 -16.35 -3.29 0.00
CA LYS A 52 -16.72 -2.04 0.68
C LYS A 52 -15.80 -0.90 0.29
N MET A 53 -16.37 0.31 0.21
CA MET A 53 -15.57 1.53 0.16
C MET A 53 -14.91 1.78 1.53
N LYS A 54 -13.72 2.35 1.54
CA LYS A 54 -13.00 2.67 2.79
C LYS A 54 -13.83 3.55 3.74
N LYS A 55 -14.63 4.44 3.17
CA LYS A 55 -15.54 5.31 3.93
C LYS A 55 -16.58 4.49 4.70
N GLU A 56 -17.23 3.54 4.03
CA GLU A 56 -18.22 2.64 4.66
C GLU A 56 -17.61 1.81 5.80
N ALA A 57 -16.40 1.28 5.56
CA ALA A 57 -15.70 0.53 6.60
C ALA A 57 -15.42 1.38 7.85
N ARG A 58 -15.09 2.66 7.68
CA ARG A 58 -14.93 3.61 8.79
C ARG A 58 -16.23 3.89 9.51
N GLU A 59 -17.31 4.11 8.79
CA GLU A 59 -18.64 4.36 9.35
C GLU A 59 -19.09 3.17 10.21
N ILE A 60 -18.90 1.94 9.72
CA ILE A 60 -19.18 0.73 10.50
C ILE A 60 -18.31 0.66 11.77
N ALA A 61 -17.03 0.96 11.66
CA ALA A 61 -16.13 0.97 12.81
C ALA A 61 -16.54 2.03 13.86
N GLU A 62 -17.00 3.19 13.43
CA GLU A 62 -17.53 4.23 14.31
C GLU A 62 -18.81 3.79 15.00
N GLN A 63 -19.75 3.20 14.27
CA GLN A 63 -21.02 2.67 14.81
C GLN A 63 -20.79 1.59 15.86
N LEU A 64 -19.74 0.79 15.68
CA LEU A 64 -19.34 -0.26 16.62
C LEU A 64 -18.46 0.26 17.77
N GLY A 65 -18.17 1.57 17.82
CA GLY A 65 -17.44 2.20 18.91
C GLY A 65 -15.94 1.93 18.93
N PHE A 66 -15.34 1.56 17.79
CA PHE A 66 -13.89 1.35 17.73
C PHE A 66 -13.14 2.68 17.88
N CYS A 67 -12.28 2.77 18.89
CA CYS A 67 -11.53 3.99 19.21
C CYS A 67 -10.58 4.46 18.09
N ASN A 68 -10.20 3.56 17.19
CA ASN A 68 -9.32 3.84 16.05
C ASN A 68 -10.06 4.04 14.72
N ALA A 69 -11.40 4.12 14.71
CA ALA A 69 -12.20 4.26 13.49
C ALA A 69 -11.79 5.50 12.66
N ARG A 70 -11.42 6.61 13.32
CA ARG A 70 -10.98 7.86 12.68
C ARG A 70 -9.47 7.95 12.46
N LYS A 71 -8.70 6.96 12.87
CA LYS A 71 -7.25 6.97 12.68
C LYS A 71 -6.92 7.02 11.18
N HIS A 72 -6.00 7.92 10.81
CA HIS A 72 -5.46 7.94 9.45
C HIS A 72 -4.74 6.62 9.13
N ASP A 73 -4.83 6.21 7.87
CA ASP A 73 -4.09 5.04 7.41
C ASP A 73 -2.59 5.27 7.65
N SER A 74 -1.92 4.28 8.21
CA SER A 74 -0.47 4.31 8.32
C SER A 74 0.10 4.23 6.91
N GLN A 75 0.58 5.36 6.39
CA GLN A 75 1.20 5.45 5.06
C GLN A 75 2.69 5.20 5.10
N ASP A 76 3.28 5.28 6.29
CA ASP A 76 4.71 5.15 6.52
C ASP A 76 5.03 4.01 7.47
N ILE A 77 6.30 3.64 7.49
CA ILE A 77 6.83 2.61 8.38
C ILE A 77 6.66 3.11 9.82
N CYS A 78 5.98 2.32 10.65
CA CYS A 78 5.54 2.72 12.00
C CYS A 78 6.66 3.14 12.96
N PHE A 79 7.91 2.77 12.69
CA PHE A 79 9.09 3.14 13.49
C PHE A 79 9.85 4.35 12.93
N VAL A 80 9.38 4.98 11.86
CA VAL A 80 9.98 6.21 11.32
C VAL A 80 9.18 7.41 11.82
N PRO A 81 9.69 8.18 12.81
CA PRO A 81 9.02 9.35 13.32
C PRO A 81 8.84 10.40 12.22
N ASN A 82 7.65 10.98 12.14
CA ASN A 82 7.33 12.08 11.23
C ASN A 82 7.50 11.78 9.72
N GLY A 83 7.61 10.52 9.32
CA GLY A 83 7.79 10.14 7.91
C GLY A 83 9.14 10.55 7.29
N ASP A 84 10.07 11.08 8.07
CA ASP A 84 11.42 11.46 7.59
C ASP A 84 12.35 10.23 7.60
N TYR A 85 12.16 9.40 6.59
CA TYR A 85 12.91 8.17 6.41
C TYR A 85 14.42 8.41 6.23
N VAL A 86 14.79 9.48 5.55
CA VAL A 86 16.19 9.82 5.32
C VAL A 86 16.89 10.13 6.61
N LYS A 87 16.29 11.00 7.42
CA LYS A 87 16.85 11.37 8.74
C LYS A 87 16.94 10.15 9.66
N PHE A 88 15.94 9.28 9.64
CA PHE A 88 15.99 8.03 10.39
C PHE A 88 17.17 7.16 9.95
N MET A 89 17.38 6.97 8.63
CA MET A 89 18.47 6.18 8.10
C MET A 89 19.83 6.80 8.41
N GLU A 90 19.97 8.13 8.30
CA GLU A 90 21.19 8.83 8.66
C GLU A 90 21.55 8.65 10.14
N GLN A 91 20.57 8.77 11.03
CA GLN A 91 20.75 8.55 12.46
C GLN A 91 21.13 7.10 12.80
N TYR A 92 20.47 6.13 12.16
CA TYR A 92 20.71 4.72 12.41
C TYR A 92 22.04 4.22 11.87
N THR A 93 22.43 4.66 10.67
CA THR A 93 23.64 4.19 9.98
C THR A 93 24.86 5.06 10.21
N GLY A 94 24.69 6.28 10.70
CA GLY A 94 25.76 7.29 10.78
C GLY A 94 26.26 7.79 9.42
N LYS A 95 25.57 7.45 8.32
CA LYS A 95 25.96 7.81 6.96
C LYS A 95 25.07 8.94 6.45
N HIS A 96 25.69 9.91 5.78
CA HIS A 96 24.96 10.95 5.06
C HIS A 96 24.61 10.47 3.65
N TYR A 97 23.35 10.70 3.23
CA TYR A 97 22.85 10.34 1.90
C TYR A 97 22.70 11.60 1.06
N PRO A 98 23.63 11.88 0.12
CA PRO A 98 23.54 13.04 -0.76
C PRO A 98 22.36 12.88 -1.74
N ALA A 99 21.89 14.02 -2.27
CA ALA A 99 20.90 14.00 -3.34
C ALA A 99 21.46 13.32 -4.59
N GLY A 100 20.62 12.56 -5.28
CA GLY A 100 20.97 11.88 -6.52
C GLY A 100 20.01 12.25 -7.65
N ALA A 101 20.39 11.96 -8.90
CA ALA A 101 19.53 12.14 -10.05
C ALA A 101 18.63 10.90 -10.27
N PHE A 102 17.40 11.10 -10.72
CA PHE A 102 16.61 10.04 -11.33
C PHE A 102 17.12 9.79 -12.74
N LEU A 103 17.26 8.53 -13.09
CA LEU A 103 17.63 8.10 -14.42
C LEU A 103 16.46 7.32 -15.03
N ASP A 104 16.13 7.62 -16.27
CA ASP A 104 15.28 6.79 -17.12
C ASP A 104 16.11 6.15 -18.25
N LEU A 105 15.45 5.50 -19.20
CA LEU A 105 16.14 4.85 -20.33
C LEU A 105 16.81 5.84 -21.29
N GLU A 106 16.41 7.10 -21.27
CA GLU A 106 16.95 8.16 -22.13
C GLU A 106 18.03 9.00 -21.42
N GLY A 107 18.22 8.82 -20.11
CA GLY A 107 19.20 9.49 -19.28
C GLY A 107 18.59 10.21 -18.08
N PRO A 108 19.29 11.21 -17.51
CA PRO A 108 18.77 11.97 -16.37
C PRO A 108 17.53 12.78 -16.76
N ASP A 109 16.40 12.53 -16.12
CA ASP A 109 15.14 13.21 -16.40
C ASP A 109 15.01 14.63 -15.79
N GLY A 110 16.10 15.16 -15.26
CA GLY A 110 16.16 16.48 -14.63
C GLY A 110 15.60 16.54 -13.22
N ARG A 111 15.01 15.47 -12.72
CA ARG A 111 14.53 15.38 -11.34
C ARG A 111 15.63 14.89 -10.41
N GLN A 112 15.65 15.42 -9.19
CA GLN A 112 16.59 14.99 -8.16
C GLN A 112 15.86 14.37 -6.98
N THR A 113 16.44 13.33 -6.38
CA THR A 113 16.00 12.86 -5.08
C THR A 113 16.32 13.92 -4.03
N LEU A 114 15.40 14.15 -3.12
CA LEU A 114 15.73 14.85 -1.89
C LEU A 114 16.60 13.90 -1.04
N ARG A 115 17.94 13.98 -1.22
CA ARG A 115 18.91 13.11 -0.55
C ARG A 115 18.80 11.63 -0.97
N GLY A 116 19.66 11.10 -1.75
CA GLY A 116 19.80 9.76 -2.34
C GLY A 116 19.26 8.52 -1.63
N CYS A 117 18.15 8.66 -0.90
CA CYS A 117 17.47 7.55 -0.29
C CYS A 117 16.67 6.78 -1.34
N PRO A 118 16.76 5.46 -1.43
CA PRO A 118 15.99 4.68 -2.37
C PRO A 118 14.52 4.99 -2.20
N LEU A 119 13.85 5.29 -3.31
CA LEU A 119 12.40 5.39 -3.36
C LEU A 119 11.80 4.15 -2.74
N HIS A 120 10.91 4.34 -1.82
CA HIS A 120 10.11 3.25 -1.28
C HIS A 120 9.36 2.61 -2.45
N LEU A 121 9.71 1.38 -2.81
CA LEU A 121 8.95 0.58 -3.78
C LEU A 121 7.55 0.41 -3.22
N GLY A 122 6.62 1.21 -3.68
CA GLY A 122 5.25 1.26 -3.15
C GLY A 122 4.78 2.64 -2.70
N ALA A 123 5.63 3.67 -2.72
CA ALA A 123 5.18 5.05 -2.54
C ALA A 123 4.25 5.41 -3.70
N LYS A 124 2.95 5.19 -3.49
CA LYS A 124 1.91 5.55 -4.44
C LYS A 124 2.09 7.00 -4.89
N LYS A 125 2.14 7.22 -6.18
CA LYS A 125 1.85 8.46 -6.97
C LYS A 125 2.04 9.87 -6.36
N ARG A 126 2.16 10.02 -5.03
CA ARG A 126 2.34 11.33 -4.38
C ARG A 126 3.74 11.92 -4.53
N THR A 127 4.74 11.10 -4.78
CA THR A 127 6.10 11.57 -5.08
C THR A 127 6.25 12.08 -6.50
N TRP A 128 5.24 11.90 -7.34
CA TRP A 128 5.21 12.30 -8.75
C TRP A 128 4.48 13.63 -9.00
N SER A 129 3.84 14.22 -8.01
CA SER A 129 3.28 15.56 -8.13
C SER A 129 4.31 16.60 -7.71
N CYS A 130 5.34 16.79 -8.53
CA CYS A 130 6.04 18.06 -8.51
C CYS A 130 5.07 19.10 -9.06
N HIS A 131 4.63 19.99 -8.21
CA HIS A 131 3.86 21.16 -8.60
C HIS A 131 4.74 22.02 -9.51
N GLY A 132 4.29 22.21 -10.77
CA GLY A 132 4.73 23.30 -11.61
C GLY A 132 4.10 24.59 -11.07
#